data_d734635840a120658fa28633d5589859
#
_entry.id   d734635840a120658fa28633d5589859
#
_cell.length_a   1.000
_cell.length_b   1.000
_cell.length_c   1.000
_cell.angle_alpha   90.00
_cell.angle_beta   90.00
_cell.angle_gamma   90.00
#
_symmetry.space_group_name_H-M   'P 1'
#
loop_
_entity.id
_entity.type
_entity.pdbx_description
1 polymer ?
#
loop_
_entity_poly.entity_id
_entity_poly.type
_entity_poly.pdbx_seq_one_letter_code
_entity_poly.pdbx_strand_id
1 'polypeptide(L)'
;LKKIPPQSLRTAGAHKLKEGDEIVRQVETRNNVEALFFTDKQQVYKVRLAELEDGKVAQMGIYLPGRLGMDEGENILSMVITSNYSGHMLFFFASGKCAKIPLSSYATKQNRRKLLKAYCDKEPLATMFFLPEETELAIRTSAGRMLLVGTAQISAKTTRDSQGVAVVT
;
A
#
# COMPACT_ATOMS: atom_id res chain seq x y z
N LEU A 1 11.18 -5.14 6.77
CA LEU A 1 11.55 -4.71 5.40
C LEU A 1 13.04 -4.88 5.19
N LYS A 2 13.44 -5.34 4.00
CA LYS A 2 14.84 -5.34 3.56
C LYS A 2 14.96 -4.53 2.27
N LYS A 3 15.88 -3.59 2.24
CA LYS A 3 16.28 -2.88 1.03
C LYS A 3 17.62 -3.47 0.58
N ILE A 4 17.64 -4.12 -0.58
CA ILE A 4 18.79 -4.91 -1.02
C ILE A 4 19.24 -4.41 -2.40
N PRO A 5 20.51 -4.02 -2.56
CA PRO A 5 21.02 -3.66 -3.88
C PRO A 5 20.92 -4.85 -4.85
N PRO A 6 20.51 -4.65 -6.11
CA PRO A 6 20.32 -5.73 -7.08
C PRO A 6 21.58 -6.58 -7.30
N GLN A 7 22.75 -5.99 -7.20
CA GLN A 7 24.04 -6.68 -7.31
C GLN A 7 24.23 -7.73 -6.20
N SER A 8 23.82 -7.40 -4.97
CA SER A 8 23.89 -8.31 -3.82
C SER A 8 22.94 -9.50 -3.96
N LEU A 9 21.82 -9.32 -4.66
CA LEU A 9 20.88 -10.39 -4.99
C LEU A 9 21.48 -11.37 -6.02
N ARG A 10 22.19 -10.87 -7.04
CA ARG A 10 22.79 -11.69 -8.11
C ARG A 10 23.96 -12.53 -7.63
N THR A 11 24.74 -12.02 -6.65
CA THR A 11 25.92 -12.70 -6.11
C THR A 11 25.61 -13.68 -5.00
N ALA A 12 24.44 -13.59 -4.36
CA ALA A 12 24.13 -14.40 -3.18
C ALA A 12 23.76 -15.86 -3.48
N GLY A 13 23.65 -16.28 -4.76
CA GLY A 13 23.17 -17.63 -5.10
C GLY A 13 21.82 -17.91 -4.42
N ALA A 14 21.25 -19.08 -4.55
CA ALA A 14 19.93 -19.38 -3.98
C ALA A 14 19.70 -18.70 -2.61
N HIS A 15 18.76 -17.78 -2.59
CA HIS A 15 18.49 -16.79 -1.52
C HIS A 15 18.43 -17.43 -0.13
N LYS A 16 19.51 -17.34 0.62
CA LYS A 16 19.52 -17.72 2.04
C LYS A 16 18.90 -16.57 2.83
N LEU A 17 17.58 -16.60 2.98
CA LEU A 17 16.89 -15.78 3.97
C LEU A 17 17.41 -16.14 5.37
N LYS A 18 17.31 -15.19 6.31
CA LYS A 18 17.46 -15.50 7.72
C LYS A 18 16.42 -16.56 8.10
N GLU A 19 16.79 -17.50 8.95
CA GLU A 19 15.87 -18.52 9.45
C GLU A 19 14.60 -17.88 10.06
N GLY A 20 13.43 -18.35 9.63
CA GLY A 20 12.13 -17.80 10.01
C GLY A 20 11.63 -16.59 9.20
N ASP A 21 12.44 -16.09 8.23
CA ASP A 21 11.99 -15.02 7.34
C ASP A 21 11.22 -15.60 6.14
N GLU A 22 10.19 -14.86 5.70
CA GLU A 22 9.42 -15.14 4.50
C GLU A 22 9.33 -13.89 3.62
N ILE A 23 9.41 -14.07 2.29
CA ILE A 23 9.17 -13.00 1.32
C ILE A 23 7.68 -12.90 1.05
N VAL A 24 7.01 -11.93 1.68
CA VAL A 24 5.59 -11.65 1.45
C VAL A 24 5.40 -10.83 0.17
N ARG A 25 6.33 -9.92 -0.11
CA ARG A 25 6.29 -9.05 -1.29
C ARG A 25 7.70 -8.62 -1.69
N GLN A 26 7.94 -8.60 -2.98
CA GLN A 26 9.18 -8.08 -3.57
C GLN A 26 8.85 -7.04 -4.65
N VAL A 27 9.58 -5.93 -4.65
CA VAL A 27 9.46 -4.86 -5.64
C VAL A 27 10.85 -4.42 -6.04
N GLU A 28 11.12 -4.39 -7.34
CA GLU A 28 12.33 -3.78 -7.90
C GLU A 28 12.04 -2.32 -8.23
N THR A 29 12.86 -1.40 -7.72
CA THR A 29 12.66 0.02 -7.89
C THR A 29 13.97 0.81 -7.72
N ARG A 30 13.89 2.15 -7.80
CA ARG A 30 15.01 3.07 -7.64
C ARG A 30 14.98 3.72 -6.26
N ASN A 31 16.12 4.30 -5.82
CA ASN A 31 16.22 4.99 -4.54
C ASN A 31 15.48 6.35 -4.49
N ASN A 32 15.23 6.97 -5.64
CA ASN A 32 14.58 8.29 -5.73
C ASN A 32 13.04 8.23 -5.69
N VAL A 33 12.50 7.23 -5.04
CA VAL A 33 11.05 7.04 -4.89
C VAL A 33 10.65 7.05 -3.41
N GLU A 34 9.35 7.21 -3.17
CA GLU A 34 8.76 7.10 -1.83
C GLU A 34 8.00 5.79 -1.68
N ALA A 35 8.04 5.23 -0.48
CA ALA A 35 7.17 4.15 -0.05
C ALA A 35 6.09 4.69 0.86
N LEU A 36 4.83 4.33 0.56
CA LEU A 36 3.65 4.63 1.36
C LEU A 36 3.19 3.33 2.01
N PHE A 37 3.08 3.33 3.34
CA PHE A 37 2.59 2.20 4.12
C PHE A 37 1.23 2.54 4.70
N PHE A 38 0.19 1.92 4.18
CA PHE A 38 -1.19 2.05 4.66
C PHE A 38 -1.43 1.05 5.79
N THR A 39 -2.11 1.51 6.84
CA THR A 39 -2.32 0.71 8.05
C THR A 39 -3.80 0.49 8.38
N ASP A 40 -4.09 -0.42 9.30
CA ASP A 40 -5.42 -0.74 9.79
C ASP A 40 -6.04 0.34 10.70
N LYS A 41 -5.25 1.37 11.05
CA LYS A 41 -5.73 2.54 11.81
C LYS A 41 -6.00 3.77 10.94
N GLN A 42 -6.35 3.58 9.67
CA GLN A 42 -6.64 4.65 8.71
C GLN A 42 -5.52 5.69 8.61
N GLN A 43 -4.29 5.21 8.68
CA GLN A 43 -3.10 6.04 8.59
C GLN A 43 -2.23 5.60 7.40
N VAL A 44 -1.45 6.53 6.87
CA VAL A 44 -0.40 6.22 5.91
C VAL A 44 0.91 6.85 6.35
N TYR A 45 1.95 6.04 6.35
CA TYR A 45 3.33 6.45 6.64
C TYR A 45 4.11 6.54 5.34
N LYS A 46 4.92 7.59 5.21
CA LYS A 46 5.71 7.90 4.03
C LYS A 46 7.19 7.88 4.38
N VAL A 47 7.98 7.23 3.55
CA VAL A 47 9.43 7.23 3.69
C VAL A 47 10.08 7.27 2.31
N ARG A 48 11.13 8.07 2.16
CA ARG A 48 11.98 8.04 0.96
C ARG A 48 12.88 6.81 1.03
N LEU A 49 12.94 6.04 -0.05
CA LEU A 49 13.78 4.83 -0.06
C LEU A 49 15.27 5.17 0.14
N ALA A 50 15.72 6.35 -0.30
CA ALA A 50 17.08 6.82 -0.06
C ALA A 50 17.43 6.98 1.43
N GLU A 51 16.42 7.18 2.31
CA GLU A 51 16.60 7.30 3.77
C GLU A 51 16.70 5.94 4.47
N LEU A 52 16.42 4.84 3.77
CA LEU A 52 16.54 3.49 4.29
C LEU A 52 17.92 2.92 3.98
N GLU A 53 18.49 2.27 4.96
CA GLU A 53 19.80 1.63 4.82
C GLU A 53 19.72 0.38 3.93
N ASP A 54 20.76 0.16 3.14
CA ASP A 54 20.92 -1.06 2.37
C ASP A 54 21.31 -2.21 3.30
N GLY A 55 20.70 -3.37 3.08
CA GLY A 55 20.94 -4.56 3.87
C GLY A 55 21.35 -5.75 3.02
N LYS A 56 21.64 -6.86 3.68
CA LYS A 56 21.92 -8.16 3.04
C LYS A 56 20.72 -9.11 3.21
N VAL A 57 20.58 -10.05 2.30
CA VAL A 57 19.47 -11.01 2.30
C VAL A 57 19.39 -11.81 3.61
N ALA A 58 20.53 -12.27 4.12
CA ALA A 58 20.62 -13.09 5.33
C ALA A 58 20.58 -12.29 6.65
N GLN A 59 20.63 -10.95 6.59
CA GLN A 59 20.60 -10.10 7.78
C GLN A 59 19.16 -9.80 8.21
N MET A 60 19.01 -9.38 9.48
CA MET A 60 17.75 -8.84 9.96
C MET A 60 17.39 -7.58 9.16
N GLY A 61 16.13 -7.46 8.78
CA GLY A 61 15.63 -6.29 8.09
C GLY A 61 15.31 -5.12 9.03
N ILE A 62 14.83 -4.03 8.46
CA ILE A 62 14.36 -2.85 9.18
C ILE A 62 13.04 -3.21 9.87
N TYR A 63 12.97 -2.96 11.18
CA TYR A 63 11.73 -3.06 11.94
C TYR A 63 10.84 -1.84 11.64
N LEU A 64 9.87 -2.02 10.74
CA LEU A 64 9.04 -0.93 10.23
C LEU A 64 8.25 -0.18 11.30
N PRO A 65 7.58 -0.83 12.27
CA PRO A 65 6.85 -0.10 13.29
C PRO A 65 7.71 0.93 14.03
N GLY A 66 8.90 0.55 14.46
CA GLY A 66 9.85 1.46 15.11
C GLY A 66 10.39 2.54 14.16
N ARG A 67 10.72 2.17 12.92
CA ARG A 67 11.28 3.10 11.92
C ARG A 67 10.27 4.17 11.49
N LEU A 68 9.00 3.81 11.39
CA LEU A 68 7.90 4.68 10.97
C LEU A 68 7.26 5.44 12.16
N GLY A 69 7.53 5.03 13.39
CA GLY A 69 6.85 5.57 14.58
C GLY A 69 5.37 5.21 14.59
N MET A 70 5.04 3.95 14.28
CA MET A 70 3.66 3.46 14.27
C MET A 70 3.09 3.40 15.68
N ASP A 71 1.77 3.51 15.78
CA ASP A 71 1.06 3.37 17.04
C ASP A 71 1.08 1.91 17.52
N GLU A 72 0.92 1.69 18.82
CA GLU A 72 0.84 0.33 19.37
C GLU A 72 -0.33 -0.46 18.76
N GLY A 73 -0.09 -1.70 18.39
CA GLY A 73 -1.08 -2.58 17.77
C GLY A 73 -1.51 -2.22 16.36
N GLU A 74 -0.83 -1.28 15.72
CA GLU A 74 -1.08 -0.89 14.33
C GLU A 74 -0.38 -1.85 13.37
N ASN A 75 -1.09 -2.28 12.31
CA ASN A 75 -0.59 -3.22 11.32
C ASN A 75 -0.56 -2.59 9.91
N ILE A 76 0.50 -2.88 9.16
CA ILE A 76 0.61 -2.48 7.76
C ILE A 76 -0.25 -3.42 6.91
N LEU A 77 -1.15 -2.85 6.12
CA LEU A 77 -2.02 -3.57 5.19
C LEU A 77 -1.52 -3.53 3.76
N SER A 78 -0.89 -2.43 3.35
CA SER A 78 -0.41 -2.26 1.99
C SER A 78 0.83 -1.36 1.92
N MET A 79 1.71 -1.67 0.97
CA MET A 79 2.86 -0.85 0.61
C MET A 79 2.74 -0.42 -0.85
N VAL A 80 2.85 0.86 -1.11
CA VAL A 80 2.85 1.44 -2.46
C VAL A 80 4.16 2.18 -2.69
N ILE A 81 4.82 1.87 -3.80
CA ILE A 81 6.04 2.57 -4.24
C ILE A 81 5.65 3.54 -5.34
N THR A 82 6.06 4.80 -5.20
CA THR A 82 5.73 5.83 -6.18
C THR A 82 6.85 6.84 -6.37
N SER A 83 7.00 7.35 -7.60
CA SER A 83 7.91 8.45 -7.93
C SER A 83 7.15 9.75 -8.24
N ASN A 84 5.92 9.67 -8.66
CA ASN A 84 5.13 10.78 -9.21
C ASN A 84 3.70 10.86 -8.69
N TYR A 85 3.31 9.96 -7.76
CA TYR A 85 1.95 9.87 -7.21
C TYR A 85 0.85 9.68 -8.26
N SER A 86 1.15 9.02 -9.38
CA SER A 86 0.15 8.60 -10.37
C SER A 86 -0.62 7.37 -9.89
N GLY A 87 -1.78 7.12 -10.52
CA GLY A 87 -2.66 6.02 -10.16
C GLY A 87 -3.59 6.34 -8.99
N HIS A 88 -4.24 5.32 -8.47
CA HIS A 88 -5.28 5.44 -7.43
C HIS A 88 -5.09 4.38 -6.36
N MET A 89 -5.58 4.65 -5.16
CA MET A 89 -5.89 3.63 -4.17
C MET A 89 -7.38 3.27 -4.27
N LEU A 90 -7.67 1.99 -4.21
CA LEU A 90 -9.03 1.47 -4.09
C LEU A 90 -9.23 0.91 -2.69
N PHE A 91 -10.29 1.37 -2.03
CA PHE A 91 -10.70 0.90 -0.71
C PHE A 91 -12.10 0.30 -0.83
N PHE A 92 -12.20 -1.01 -0.71
CA PHE A 92 -13.47 -1.72 -0.70
C PHE A 92 -13.94 -1.93 0.73
N PHE A 93 -15.19 -1.56 1.00
CA PHE A 93 -15.81 -1.67 2.31
C PHE A 93 -16.80 -2.83 2.36
N ALA A 94 -17.07 -3.33 3.56
CA ALA A 94 -17.99 -4.43 3.78
C ALA A 94 -19.42 -4.15 3.29
N SER A 95 -19.80 -2.87 3.17
CA SER A 95 -21.09 -2.42 2.63
C SER A 95 -21.24 -2.58 1.11
N GLY A 96 -20.18 -3.02 0.40
CA GLY A 96 -20.16 -3.09 -1.07
C GLY A 96 -19.81 -1.76 -1.75
N LYS A 97 -19.45 -0.73 -0.99
CA LYS A 97 -18.93 0.53 -1.54
C LYS A 97 -17.44 0.44 -1.84
N CYS A 98 -17.00 1.27 -2.78
CA CYS A 98 -15.60 1.45 -3.12
C CYS A 98 -15.25 2.94 -3.15
N ALA A 99 -14.19 3.33 -2.44
CA ALA A 99 -13.58 4.64 -2.57
C ALA A 99 -12.35 4.54 -3.46
N LYS A 100 -12.38 5.22 -4.60
CA LYS A 100 -11.24 5.36 -5.53
C LYS A 100 -10.61 6.72 -5.28
N ILE A 101 -9.41 6.72 -4.70
CA ILE A 101 -8.71 7.94 -4.27
C ILE A 101 -7.45 8.11 -5.12
N PRO A 102 -7.27 9.25 -5.82
CA PRO A 102 -6.02 9.51 -6.54
C PRO A 102 -4.83 9.45 -5.59
N LEU A 103 -3.75 8.79 -5.99
CA LEU A 103 -2.55 8.69 -5.17
C LEU A 103 -1.96 10.08 -4.85
N SER A 104 -2.17 11.05 -5.75
CA SER A 104 -1.82 12.46 -5.53
C SER A 104 -2.46 13.09 -4.30
N SER A 105 -3.59 12.56 -3.80
CA SER A 105 -4.21 13.01 -2.54
C SER A 105 -3.34 12.73 -1.30
N TYR A 106 -2.34 11.87 -1.43
CA TYR A 106 -1.36 11.55 -0.37
C TYR A 106 -0.03 12.30 -0.56
N ALA A 107 0.14 13.03 -1.67
CA ALA A 107 1.29 13.90 -1.87
C ALA A 107 1.19 15.11 -0.92
N THR A 108 2.31 15.52 -0.36
CA THR A 108 2.39 16.67 0.55
C THR A 108 3.50 17.62 0.13
N LYS A 109 3.23 18.92 0.19
CA LYS A 109 4.26 19.96 -0.10
C LYS A 109 5.41 19.95 0.93
N GLN A 110 5.08 19.58 2.18
CA GLN A 110 6.05 19.42 3.26
C GLN A 110 6.37 17.94 3.44
N ASN A 111 7.54 17.64 3.94
CA ASN A 111 7.96 16.26 4.23
C ASN A 111 7.18 15.71 5.45
N ARG A 112 5.90 15.50 5.29
CA ARG A 112 5.06 14.84 6.31
C ARG A 112 5.23 13.34 6.19
N ARG A 113 5.70 12.72 7.27
CA ARG A 113 5.93 11.27 7.34
C ARG A 113 4.69 10.47 7.68
N LYS A 114 3.69 11.10 8.29
CA LYS A 114 2.43 10.47 8.73
C LYS A 114 1.25 11.30 8.29
N LEU A 115 0.25 10.67 7.66
CA LEU A 115 -1.05 11.27 7.34
C LEU A 115 -2.15 10.48 8.03
N LEU A 116 -3.02 11.19 8.71
CA LEU A 116 -4.25 10.68 9.32
C LEU A 116 -5.37 10.67 8.28
N LYS A 117 -6.44 9.91 8.55
CA LYS A 117 -7.60 9.78 7.68
C LYS A 117 -7.21 9.42 6.25
N ALA A 118 -6.40 8.38 6.13
CA ALA A 118 -5.93 7.88 4.84
C ALA A 118 -7.05 7.23 4.02
N TYR A 119 -8.07 6.71 4.69
CA TYR A 119 -9.31 6.19 4.10
C TYR A 119 -10.45 6.26 5.13
N CYS A 120 -11.66 5.97 4.71
CA CYS A 120 -12.85 6.04 5.54
C CYS A 120 -12.80 5.07 6.73
N ASP A 121 -13.17 5.56 7.91
CA ASP A 121 -13.27 4.80 9.16
C ASP A 121 -14.70 4.46 9.58
N LYS A 122 -15.70 4.97 8.83
CA LYS A 122 -17.13 4.78 9.16
C LYS A 122 -17.66 3.40 8.83
N GLU A 123 -16.94 2.65 8.01
CA GLU A 123 -17.32 1.32 7.56
C GLU A 123 -16.12 0.38 7.63
N PRO A 124 -16.34 -0.91 7.96
CA PRO A 124 -15.25 -1.89 7.96
C PRO A 124 -14.62 -2.03 6.58
N LEU A 125 -13.30 -1.91 6.52
CA LEU A 125 -12.53 -2.16 5.32
C LEU A 125 -12.52 -3.65 5.01
N ALA A 126 -12.91 -4.03 3.78
CA ALA A 126 -12.82 -5.41 3.31
C ALA A 126 -11.45 -5.68 2.66
N THR A 127 -11.00 -4.78 1.78
CA THR A 127 -9.68 -4.86 1.13
C THR A 127 -9.25 -3.51 0.58
N MET A 128 -7.95 -3.35 0.35
CA MET A 128 -7.38 -2.21 -0.36
C MET A 128 -6.27 -2.66 -1.30
N PHE A 129 -6.08 -1.93 -2.38
CA PHE A 129 -4.94 -2.13 -3.26
C PHE A 129 -4.66 -0.89 -4.12
N PHE A 130 -3.45 -0.83 -4.65
CA PHE A 130 -3.02 0.20 -5.56
C PHE A 130 -3.42 -0.15 -6.99
N LEU A 131 -4.01 0.82 -7.70
CA LEU A 131 -4.40 0.75 -9.09
C LEU A 131 -3.50 1.68 -9.91
N PRO A 132 -2.45 1.17 -10.58
CA PRO A 132 -1.57 2.00 -11.39
C PRO A 132 -2.28 2.54 -12.65
N GLU A 133 -3.12 1.72 -13.26
CA GLU A 133 -3.87 2.02 -14.49
C GLU A 133 -5.27 1.45 -14.41
N GLU A 134 -6.19 1.99 -15.19
CA GLU A 134 -7.57 1.47 -15.25
C GLU A 134 -7.59 0.04 -15.80
N THR A 135 -8.40 -0.80 -15.20
CA THR A 135 -8.53 -2.23 -15.54
C THR A 135 -9.92 -2.74 -15.20
N GLU A 136 -10.17 -4.01 -15.44
CA GLU A 136 -11.36 -4.71 -14.96
C GLU A 136 -11.04 -5.48 -13.68
N LEU A 137 -11.98 -5.47 -12.75
CA LEU A 137 -11.92 -6.20 -11.50
C LEU A 137 -13.01 -7.28 -11.46
N ALA A 138 -12.63 -8.47 -11.03
CA ALA A 138 -13.57 -9.51 -10.64
C ALA A 138 -13.82 -9.41 -9.14
N ILE A 139 -15.05 -9.06 -8.75
CA ILE A 139 -15.46 -8.94 -7.36
C ILE A 139 -16.30 -10.13 -6.98
N ARG A 140 -15.85 -10.92 -6.01
CA ARG A 140 -16.63 -12.02 -5.43
C ARG A 140 -17.30 -11.54 -4.15
N THR A 141 -18.63 -11.66 -4.09
CA THR A 141 -19.40 -11.32 -2.89
C THR A 141 -19.47 -12.51 -1.91
N SER A 142 -19.79 -12.22 -0.65
CA SER A 142 -20.05 -13.25 0.37
C SER A 142 -21.22 -14.18 0.01
N ALA A 143 -22.18 -13.69 -0.81
CA ALA A 143 -23.29 -14.48 -1.34
C ALA A 143 -22.89 -15.37 -2.54
N GLY A 144 -21.59 -15.44 -2.88
CA GLY A 144 -21.09 -16.28 -3.97
C GLY A 144 -21.29 -15.70 -5.36
N ARG A 145 -21.81 -14.47 -5.49
CA ARG A 145 -21.91 -13.79 -6.79
C ARG A 145 -20.56 -13.29 -7.26
N MET A 146 -20.38 -13.29 -8.58
CA MET A 146 -19.21 -12.70 -9.24
C MET A 146 -19.67 -11.49 -10.08
N LEU A 147 -19.03 -10.34 -9.88
CA LEU A 147 -19.20 -9.15 -10.69
C LEU A 147 -17.92 -8.84 -11.45
N LEU A 148 -18.05 -8.41 -12.71
CA LEU A 148 -16.96 -7.75 -13.44
C LEU A 148 -17.24 -6.26 -13.47
N VAL A 149 -16.28 -5.46 -13.01
CA VAL A 149 -16.42 -4.00 -12.90
C VAL A 149 -15.20 -3.34 -13.51
N GLY A 150 -15.42 -2.50 -14.52
CA GLY A 150 -14.36 -1.62 -15.04
C GLY A 150 -14.04 -0.54 -14.02
N THR A 151 -12.77 -0.41 -13.63
CA THR A 151 -12.35 0.59 -12.64
C THR A 151 -12.60 2.02 -13.08
N ALA A 152 -12.63 2.28 -14.39
CA ALA A 152 -12.99 3.58 -14.97
C ALA A 152 -14.43 4.01 -14.63
N GLN A 153 -15.32 3.08 -14.34
CA GLN A 153 -16.72 3.35 -13.95
C GLN A 153 -16.84 3.78 -12.47
N ILE A 154 -15.80 3.52 -11.67
CA ILE A 154 -15.76 3.93 -10.27
C ILE A 154 -15.31 5.39 -10.21
N SER A 155 -16.21 6.30 -9.85
CA SER A 155 -15.89 7.73 -9.74
C SER A 155 -14.84 8.00 -8.67
N ALA A 156 -13.75 8.63 -9.05
CA ALA A 156 -12.70 9.03 -8.11
C ALA A 156 -13.20 10.15 -7.16
N LYS A 157 -12.70 10.11 -5.92
CA LYS A 157 -12.93 11.12 -4.88
C LYS A 157 -11.59 11.68 -4.42
N THR A 158 -11.48 13.00 -4.35
CA THR A 158 -10.25 13.67 -3.90
C THR A 158 -10.08 13.66 -2.39
N THR A 159 -11.19 13.56 -1.65
CA THR A 159 -11.21 13.47 -0.19
C THR A 159 -10.85 12.06 0.24
N ARG A 160 -9.74 11.91 0.97
CA ARG A 160 -9.18 10.60 1.35
C ARG A 160 -10.15 9.72 2.15
N ASP A 161 -10.88 10.31 3.12
CA ASP A 161 -11.83 9.61 4.00
C ASP A 161 -13.25 9.50 3.42
N SER A 162 -13.38 9.61 2.09
CA SER A 162 -14.65 9.39 1.40
C SER A 162 -15.13 7.94 1.56
N GLN A 163 -16.45 7.77 1.76
CA GLN A 163 -17.10 6.45 1.74
C GLN A 163 -17.15 5.84 0.34
N GLY A 164 -16.88 6.62 -0.70
CA GLY A 164 -16.90 6.15 -2.08
C GLY A 164 -18.33 6.03 -2.66
N VAL A 165 -18.46 5.12 -3.62
CA VAL A 165 -19.69 4.84 -4.36
C VAL A 165 -20.07 3.37 -4.21
N ALA A 166 -21.38 3.06 -4.32
CA ALA A 166 -21.82 1.68 -4.33
C ALA A 166 -21.34 0.98 -5.62
N VAL A 167 -20.72 -0.16 -5.45
CA VAL A 167 -20.22 -1.03 -6.54
C VAL A 167 -20.94 -2.38 -6.52
N VAL A 168 -21.22 -2.88 -5.33
CA VAL A 168 -21.98 -4.11 -5.10
C VAL A 168 -23.28 -3.73 -4.40
N THR A 169 -24.41 -4.04 -5.02
CA THR A 169 -25.77 -3.83 -4.49
C THR A 169 -26.47 -5.16 -4.27
#